data_0ea45018626e94bff5fe629defac5a11
#
_entry.id   0ea45018626e94bff5fe629defac5a11
#
_cell.length_a   1.000
_cell.length_b   1.000
_cell.length_c   1.000
_cell.angle_alpha   90.00
_cell.angle_beta   90.00
_cell.angle_gamma   90.00
#
_symmetry.space_group_name_H-M   'P 1'
#
loop_
_entity.id
_entity.type
_entity.pdbx_description
1 polymer ?
#
loop_
_entity_poly.entity_id
_entity_poly.type
_entity_poly.pdbx_seq_one_letter_code
_entity_poly.pdbx_strand_id
1 'polypeptide(L)'
;MQAVYSDRYQIDLGLHVFPTAKYRLIAERLSQRPDITIVEPEPATWAQLALVHTAEYLAKMRDGTLGETEVDQLELPWSAGMVDGFRLMVGGTVQAGLLATGLEVTRLKSQVREDVREDDAASRPATSDFRIVCHVGGGLHHAFPNHGEGFCPFNDVAVAARVLQDRGLVRIAIVDLDVHHGNGTAFIFESDPRVFTLSMHQQHNYPLWKPRSTLDVGLPDGAHDATYLRELERALPQAMAHRPQCVFFLAGADPFEDDQLGGLRLTRDGLRRRDRMVIETVRAAGVPLVVTLAGGYARRLDDTVSIHAATIEEAAAAARG
;
A
#
# COMPACT_ATOMS: atom_id res chain seq x y z
N MET A 1 -10.17 15.88 4.54
CA MET A 1 -9.43 14.82 3.84
C MET A 1 -10.35 13.63 3.56
N GLN A 2 -10.16 12.90 2.46
CA GLN A 2 -10.91 11.67 2.18
C GLN A 2 -10.16 10.44 2.70
N ALA A 3 -10.91 9.48 3.26
CA ALA A 3 -10.41 8.17 3.66
C ALA A 3 -11.31 7.09 3.03
N VAL A 4 -10.73 6.16 2.29
CA VAL A 4 -11.44 5.07 1.64
C VAL A 4 -11.56 3.90 2.61
N TYR A 5 -12.79 3.41 2.82
CA TYR A 5 -13.07 2.32 3.75
C TYR A 5 -14.39 1.62 3.42
N SER A 6 -14.49 0.34 3.75
CA SER A 6 -15.72 -0.45 3.72
C SER A 6 -15.81 -1.37 4.93
N ASP A 7 -17.01 -1.50 5.50
CA ASP A 7 -17.29 -2.51 6.55
C ASP A 7 -17.06 -3.95 6.05
N ARG A 8 -17.09 -4.16 4.73
CA ARG A 8 -16.82 -5.44 4.08
C ARG A 8 -15.33 -5.83 4.09
N TYR A 9 -14.43 -4.99 4.62
CA TYR A 9 -13.04 -5.35 4.91
C TYR A 9 -12.91 -6.29 6.11
N GLN A 10 -13.98 -6.51 6.83
CA GLN A 10 -14.07 -7.50 7.90
C GLN A 10 -14.25 -8.91 7.30
N ILE A 11 -13.15 -9.45 6.74
CA ILE A 11 -13.11 -10.76 6.11
C ILE A 11 -12.97 -11.82 7.20
N ASP A 12 -13.82 -12.87 7.12
CA ASP A 12 -13.69 -14.03 8.00
C ASP A 12 -12.53 -14.92 7.51
N LEU A 13 -11.47 -14.95 8.28
CA LEU A 13 -10.27 -15.77 8.07
C LEU A 13 -10.18 -16.91 9.10
N GLY A 14 -11.21 -17.12 9.92
CA GLY A 14 -11.17 -18.03 11.04
C GLY A 14 -10.19 -17.58 12.15
N LEU A 15 -9.52 -18.54 12.78
CA LEU A 15 -8.48 -18.25 13.77
C LEU A 15 -7.17 -17.91 13.04
N HIS A 16 -6.98 -16.64 12.75
CA HIS A 16 -5.83 -16.14 12.01
C HIS A 16 -5.16 -14.95 12.71
N VAL A 17 -3.83 -14.82 12.60
CA VAL A 17 -3.08 -13.71 13.18
C VAL A 17 -3.40 -12.38 12.50
N PHE A 18 -3.82 -12.37 11.24
CA PHE A 18 -4.20 -11.19 10.48
C PHE A 18 -5.53 -10.60 11.01
N PRO A 19 -5.49 -9.46 11.71
CA PRO A 19 -6.64 -8.95 12.44
C PRO A 19 -7.53 -8.06 11.56
N THR A 20 -8.39 -8.63 10.70
CA THR A 20 -9.28 -7.85 9.81
C THR A 20 -10.20 -6.88 10.58
N ALA A 21 -10.50 -7.18 11.85
CA ALA A 21 -11.26 -6.29 12.73
C ALA A 21 -10.59 -4.92 12.96
N LYS A 22 -9.26 -4.81 12.75
CA LYS A 22 -8.54 -3.54 12.90
C LYS A 22 -9.14 -2.43 12.04
N TYR A 23 -9.55 -2.74 10.82
CA TYR A 23 -10.07 -1.76 9.86
C TYR A 23 -11.35 -1.08 10.35
N ARG A 24 -12.30 -1.85 10.87
CA ARG A 24 -13.53 -1.32 11.48
C ARG A 24 -13.23 -0.46 12.70
N LEU A 25 -12.37 -0.92 13.59
CA LEU A 25 -12.02 -0.16 14.80
C LEU A 25 -11.31 1.16 14.49
N ILE A 26 -10.49 1.19 13.43
CA ILE A 26 -9.88 2.43 12.94
C ILE A 26 -10.97 3.36 12.38
N ALA A 27 -11.85 2.85 11.51
CA ALA A 27 -12.93 3.64 10.91
C ALA A 27 -13.88 4.23 11.97
N GLU A 28 -14.21 3.47 13.02
CA GLU A 28 -14.99 3.95 14.16
C GLU A 28 -14.31 5.14 14.87
N ARG A 29 -12.99 5.12 15.06
CA ARG A 29 -12.25 6.26 15.61
C ARG A 29 -12.26 7.46 14.69
N LEU A 30 -12.10 7.23 13.36
CA LEU A 30 -12.11 8.29 12.36
C LEU A 30 -13.48 8.92 12.18
N SER A 31 -14.58 8.20 12.40
CA SER A 31 -15.95 8.72 12.29
C SER A 31 -16.24 9.88 13.27
N GLN A 32 -15.45 10.01 14.33
CA GLN A 32 -15.51 11.13 15.27
C GLN A 32 -14.79 12.40 14.77
N ARG A 33 -14.16 12.34 13.59
CA ARG A 33 -13.34 13.40 13.01
C ARG A 33 -14.10 14.14 11.92
N PRO A 34 -14.56 15.37 12.13
CA PRO A 34 -15.33 16.13 11.13
C PRO A 34 -14.50 16.54 9.91
N ASP A 35 -13.17 16.49 10.02
CA ASP A 35 -12.21 16.80 8.95
C ASP A 35 -11.87 15.60 8.05
N ILE A 36 -12.45 14.42 8.33
CA ILE A 36 -12.27 13.20 7.55
C ILE A 36 -13.62 12.74 6.99
N THR A 37 -13.67 12.53 5.68
CA THR A 37 -14.85 11.99 4.99
C THR A 37 -14.55 10.56 4.55
N ILE A 38 -15.35 9.61 5.02
CA ILE A 38 -15.26 8.21 4.58
C ILE A 38 -15.91 8.05 3.22
N VAL A 39 -15.23 7.35 2.32
CA VAL A 39 -15.68 7.03 0.95
C VAL A 39 -15.68 5.53 0.78
N GLU A 40 -16.81 4.96 0.37
CA GLU A 40 -16.97 3.53 0.10
C GLU A 40 -16.34 3.18 -1.25
N PRO A 41 -15.50 2.14 -1.35
CA PRO A 41 -14.92 1.70 -2.61
C PRO A 41 -15.80 0.68 -3.35
N GLU A 42 -15.58 0.59 -4.66
CA GLU A 42 -16.04 -0.53 -5.47
C GLU A 42 -14.94 -1.61 -5.58
N PRO A 43 -15.31 -2.90 -5.67
CA PRO A 43 -14.33 -3.97 -5.87
C PRO A 43 -13.54 -3.76 -7.17
N ALA A 44 -12.23 -4.02 -7.13
CA ALA A 44 -11.43 -4.06 -8.34
C ALA A 44 -12.01 -5.06 -9.35
N THR A 45 -12.09 -4.67 -10.60
CA THR A 45 -12.51 -5.56 -11.68
C THR A 45 -11.41 -6.61 -11.96
N TRP A 46 -11.79 -7.76 -12.49
CA TRP A 46 -10.82 -8.76 -12.94
C TRP A 46 -9.86 -8.22 -13.99
N ALA A 47 -10.32 -7.29 -14.82
CA ALA A 47 -9.49 -6.60 -15.81
C ALA A 47 -8.43 -5.70 -15.15
N GLN A 48 -8.75 -5.02 -14.05
CA GLN A 48 -7.76 -4.26 -13.28
C GLN A 48 -6.73 -5.17 -12.62
N LEU A 49 -7.18 -6.29 -12.01
CA LEU A 49 -6.26 -7.28 -11.44
C LEU A 49 -5.32 -7.88 -12.50
N ALA A 50 -5.81 -8.09 -13.73
CA ALA A 50 -5.04 -8.61 -14.86
C ALA A 50 -3.96 -7.65 -15.38
N LEU A 51 -3.91 -6.39 -14.93
CA LEU A 51 -2.78 -5.49 -15.19
C LEU A 51 -1.49 -5.92 -14.47
N VAL A 52 -1.64 -6.77 -13.45
CA VAL A 52 -0.52 -7.25 -12.61
C VAL A 52 -0.48 -8.77 -12.56
N HIS A 53 -1.62 -9.42 -12.36
CA HIS A 53 -1.70 -10.85 -12.10
C HIS A 53 -1.99 -11.65 -13.36
N THR A 54 -1.40 -12.84 -13.46
CA THR A 54 -1.59 -13.74 -14.60
C THR A 54 -3.03 -14.26 -14.69
N ALA A 55 -3.49 -14.50 -15.91
CA ALA A 55 -4.84 -15.02 -16.15
C ALA A 55 -5.07 -16.38 -15.47
N GLU A 56 -4.03 -17.23 -15.41
CA GLU A 56 -4.09 -18.53 -14.73
C GLU A 56 -4.34 -18.37 -13.23
N TYR A 57 -3.54 -17.52 -12.56
CA TYR A 57 -3.69 -17.28 -11.13
C TYR A 57 -5.06 -16.66 -10.81
N LEU A 58 -5.49 -15.68 -11.59
CA LEU A 58 -6.81 -15.07 -11.40
C LEU A 58 -7.96 -16.06 -11.59
N ALA A 59 -7.83 -17.01 -12.52
CA ALA A 59 -8.82 -18.09 -12.69
C ALA A 59 -8.85 -18.99 -11.45
N LYS A 60 -7.68 -19.42 -10.95
CA LYS A 60 -7.59 -20.25 -9.73
C LYS A 60 -8.22 -19.54 -8.52
N MET A 61 -7.91 -18.25 -8.33
CA MET A 61 -8.48 -17.45 -7.24
C MET A 61 -9.99 -17.32 -7.34
N ARG A 62 -10.53 -17.08 -8.55
CA ARG A 62 -11.96 -16.93 -8.79
C ARG A 62 -12.71 -18.24 -8.60
N ASP A 63 -12.15 -19.34 -9.11
CA ASP A 63 -12.83 -20.63 -9.23
C ASP A 63 -12.55 -21.55 -8.01
N GLY A 64 -11.65 -21.14 -7.08
CA GLY A 64 -11.28 -21.90 -5.90
C GLY A 64 -10.47 -23.15 -6.20
N THR A 65 -9.60 -23.08 -7.19
CA THR A 65 -8.79 -24.22 -7.66
C THR A 65 -7.30 -24.06 -7.36
N LEU A 66 -6.95 -23.26 -6.34
CA LEU A 66 -5.58 -23.23 -5.80
C LEU A 66 -5.19 -24.61 -5.27
N GLY A 67 -3.97 -25.06 -5.58
CA GLY A 67 -3.39 -26.24 -4.98
C GLY A 67 -2.99 -26.03 -3.52
N GLU A 68 -2.78 -27.13 -2.76
CA GLU A 68 -2.38 -27.05 -1.35
C GLU A 68 -1.14 -26.17 -1.15
N THR A 69 -0.10 -26.34 -1.96
CA THR A 69 1.12 -25.51 -1.88
C THR A 69 0.85 -24.01 -2.10
N GLU A 70 -0.09 -23.67 -3.00
CA GLU A 70 -0.45 -22.28 -3.28
C GLU A 70 -1.24 -21.67 -2.10
N VAL A 71 -2.08 -22.47 -1.44
CA VAL A 71 -2.81 -22.06 -0.22
C VAL A 71 -1.85 -21.89 0.95
N ASP A 72 -0.90 -22.83 1.12
CA ASP A 72 0.13 -22.74 2.16
C ASP A 72 1.04 -21.51 1.98
N GLN A 73 1.37 -21.18 0.73
CA GLN A 73 2.20 -19.99 0.42
C GLN A 73 1.43 -18.69 0.61
N LEU A 74 0.14 -18.68 0.29
CA LEU A 74 -0.75 -17.55 0.55
C LEU A 74 -0.96 -17.32 2.05
N GLU A 75 -0.88 -18.40 2.84
CA GLU A 75 -1.12 -18.40 4.30
C GLU A 75 -2.51 -17.89 4.69
N LEU A 76 -3.50 -17.97 3.80
CA LEU A 76 -4.90 -17.63 4.04
C LEU A 76 -5.81 -18.78 3.59
N PRO A 77 -6.88 -19.09 4.34
CA PRO A 77 -7.87 -20.04 3.89
C PRO A 77 -8.61 -19.45 2.68
N TRP A 78 -8.68 -20.22 1.59
CA TRP A 78 -9.46 -19.78 0.44
C TRP A 78 -10.96 -19.82 0.75
N SER A 79 -11.67 -18.77 0.40
CA SER A 79 -13.13 -18.72 0.31
C SER A 79 -13.54 -17.64 -0.72
N ALA A 80 -14.72 -17.77 -1.31
CA ALA A 80 -15.25 -16.74 -2.20
C ALA A 80 -15.36 -15.38 -1.49
N GLY A 81 -15.76 -15.40 -0.20
CA GLY A 81 -15.83 -14.19 0.63
C GLY A 81 -14.47 -13.53 0.85
N MET A 82 -13.40 -14.32 1.04
CA MET A 82 -12.02 -13.82 1.14
C MET A 82 -11.63 -13.15 -0.18
N VAL A 83 -11.84 -13.81 -1.33
CA VAL A 83 -11.51 -13.24 -2.64
C VAL A 83 -12.25 -11.92 -2.89
N ASP A 84 -13.55 -11.87 -2.61
CA ASP A 84 -14.35 -10.65 -2.80
C ASP A 84 -13.93 -9.52 -1.85
N GLY A 85 -13.61 -9.84 -0.60
CA GLY A 85 -13.12 -8.86 0.37
C GLY A 85 -11.77 -8.26 -0.03
N PHE A 86 -10.82 -9.09 -0.47
CA PHE A 86 -9.52 -8.59 -0.95
C PHE A 86 -9.62 -7.86 -2.30
N ARG A 87 -10.52 -8.27 -3.20
CA ARG A 87 -10.81 -7.49 -4.40
C ARG A 87 -11.35 -6.10 -4.05
N LEU A 88 -12.19 -6.01 -3.02
CA LEU A 88 -12.68 -4.72 -2.53
C LEU A 88 -11.55 -3.87 -1.93
N MET A 89 -10.59 -4.48 -1.19
CA MET A 89 -9.39 -3.77 -0.72
C MET A 89 -8.54 -3.25 -1.88
N VAL A 90 -8.32 -4.05 -2.93
CA VAL A 90 -7.62 -3.57 -4.13
C VAL A 90 -8.35 -2.38 -4.75
N GLY A 91 -9.68 -2.47 -4.87
CA GLY A 91 -10.52 -1.38 -5.35
C GLY A 91 -10.37 -0.11 -4.52
N GLY A 92 -10.23 -0.26 -3.20
CA GLY A 92 -9.99 0.85 -2.27
C GLY A 92 -8.67 1.58 -2.55
N THR A 93 -7.58 0.86 -2.78
CA THR A 93 -6.29 1.46 -3.14
C THR A 93 -6.33 2.13 -4.52
N VAL A 94 -6.99 1.50 -5.49
CA VAL A 94 -7.22 2.11 -6.82
C VAL A 94 -8.00 3.42 -6.69
N GLN A 95 -9.10 3.40 -5.95
CA GLN A 95 -9.93 4.60 -5.74
C GLN A 95 -9.16 5.70 -5.00
N ALA A 96 -8.38 5.36 -3.98
CA ALA A 96 -7.53 6.33 -3.28
C ALA A 96 -6.53 6.98 -4.24
N GLY A 97 -5.92 6.21 -5.14
CA GLY A 97 -5.02 6.72 -6.18
C GLY A 97 -5.71 7.70 -7.13
N LEU A 98 -6.91 7.35 -7.62
CA LEU A 98 -7.69 8.22 -8.51
C LEU A 98 -8.11 9.52 -7.82
N LEU A 99 -8.56 9.45 -6.56
CA LEU A 99 -8.93 10.62 -5.77
C LEU A 99 -7.74 11.54 -5.49
N ALA A 100 -6.59 10.97 -5.10
CA ALA A 100 -5.38 11.75 -4.81
C ALA A 100 -4.85 12.48 -6.06
N THR A 101 -4.87 11.81 -7.21
CA THR A 101 -4.37 12.37 -8.48
C THR A 101 -5.39 13.24 -9.21
N GLY A 102 -6.65 13.22 -8.79
CA GLY A 102 -7.75 13.94 -9.48
C GLY A 102 -8.11 13.32 -10.84
N LEU A 103 -7.69 12.08 -11.09
CA LEU A 103 -8.07 11.35 -12.30
C LEU A 103 -9.50 10.82 -12.16
N GLU A 104 -10.32 11.00 -13.21
CA GLU A 104 -11.71 10.55 -13.15
C GLU A 104 -11.84 9.03 -13.10
N VAL A 105 -12.85 8.56 -12.37
CA VAL A 105 -13.29 7.14 -12.35
C VAL A 105 -14.07 6.82 -13.64
N THR A 106 -13.59 7.22 -14.80
CA THR A 106 -14.24 6.88 -16.07
C THR A 106 -13.90 5.45 -16.49
N ARG A 107 -14.91 4.73 -17.03
CA ARG A 107 -14.78 3.35 -17.54
C ARG A 107 -13.57 3.24 -18.47
N LEU A 108 -12.79 2.16 -18.30
CA LEU A 108 -11.77 1.71 -19.23
C LEU A 108 -12.33 1.76 -20.67
N LYS A 109 -11.89 2.73 -21.46
CA LYS A 109 -12.05 2.66 -22.91
C LYS A 109 -10.96 1.75 -23.44
N SER A 110 -11.35 0.58 -23.91
CA SER A 110 -10.51 -0.28 -24.75
C SER A 110 -10.17 0.50 -26.03
N GLN A 111 -9.04 1.18 -26.05
CA GLN A 111 -8.42 1.65 -27.29
C GLN A 111 -6.90 1.49 -27.14
N VAL A 112 -6.37 0.56 -27.92
CA VAL A 112 -4.98 0.46 -28.28
C VAL A 112 -4.56 1.83 -28.83
N ARG A 113 -3.66 2.52 -28.15
CA ARG A 113 -2.93 3.66 -28.71
C ARG A 113 -1.60 3.16 -29.22
N GLU A 114 -1.50 3.17 -30.54
CA GLU A 114 -0.22 3.15 -31.25
C GLU A 114 0.47 4.50 -31.05
N ASP A 115 1.80 4.45 -30.85
CA ASP A 115 2.76 5.56 -30.87
C ASP A 115 2.60 6.71 -29.87
N VAL A 116 3.24 6.58 -28.71
CA VAL A 116 3.63 7.73 -27.89
C VAL A 116 5.10 8.06 -28.19
N ARG A 117 5.31 9.22 -28.82
CA ARG A 117 6.64 9.81 -29.00
C ARG A 117 7.23 10.24 -27.65
N GLU A 118 8.50 9.94 -27.43
CA GLU A 118 9.25 10.15 -26.19
C GLU A 118 9.39 11.62 -25.74
N ASP A 119 8.90 12.61 -26.49
CA ASP A 119 9.18 14.04 -26.26
C ASP A 119 8.09 14.84 -25.52
N ASP A 120 6.97 14.25 -25.07
CA ASP A 120 5.91 14.94 -24.34
C ASP A 120 5.97 14.73 -22.80
N ALA A 121 7.16 14.95 -22.22
CA ALA A 121 7.37 14.88 -20.75
C ALA A 121 6.80 16.09 -19.97
N ALA A 122 5.90 16.88 -20.52
CA ALA A 122 5.56 18.20 -19.99
C ALA A 122 4.09 18.49 -19.69
N SER A 123 3.20 17.53 -19.64
CA SER A 123 1.86 17.80 -19.10
C SER A 123 1.73 17.26 -17.66
N ARG A 124 2.20 18.04 -16.68
CA ARG A 124 1.67 17.96 -15.32
C ARG A 124 0.15 18.15 -15.43
N PRO A 125 -0.68 17.31 -14.78
CA PRO A 125 -2.04 17.74 -14.51
C PRO A 125 -1.92 19.07 -13.75
N ALA A 126 -2.56 20.11 -14.29
CA ALA A 126 -2.46 21.49 -13.81
C ALA A 126 -3.30 21.67 -12.54
N THR A 127 -2.91 21.01 -11.44
CA THR A 127 -3.38 21.37 -10.10
C THR A 127 -2.20 21.35 -9.17
N SER A 128 -1.78 22.53 -8.74
CA SER A 128 -0.72 22.78 -7.76
C SER A 128 -1.12 22.36 -6.33
N ASP A 129 -2.20 21.63 -6.16
CA ASP A 129 -2.74 21.30 -4.85
C ASP A 129 -2.30 19.91 -4.45
N PHE A 130 -1.41 19.82 -3.46
CA PHE A 130 -1.11 18.60 -2.75
C PHE A 130 -2.41 17.97 -2.26
N ARG A 131 -2.65 16.72 -2.66
CA ARG A 131 -3.79 15.94 -2.20
C ARG A 131 -3.28 14.70 -1.50
N ILE A 132 -3.84 14.43 -0.34
CA ILE A 132 -3.58 13.21 0.41
C ILE A 132 -4.90 12.45 0.63
N VAL A 133 -4.89 11.17 0.30
CA VAL A 133 -6.02 10.25 0.50
C VAL A 133 -5.49 9.04 1.24
N CYS A 134 -6.19 8.65 2.31
CA CYS A 134 -5.87 7.43 3.04
C CYS A 134 -6.80 6.29 2.60
N HIS A 135 -6.26 5.10 2.49
CA HIS A 135 -7.03 3.87 2.41
C HIS A 135 -6.94 3.16 3.76
N VAL A 136 -8.07 2.97 4.44
CA VAL A 136 -8.16 2.24 5.72
C VAL A 136 -8.12 0.73 5.43
N GLY A 137 -7.04 0.30 4.81
CA GLY A 137 -6.80 -1.04 4.29
C GLY A 137 -5.58 -1.03 3.36
N GLY A 138 -5.42 -2.07 2.57
CA GLY A 138 -4.38 -2.18 1.55
C GLY A 138 -2.97 -2.38 2.08
N GLY A 139 -1.99 -2.22 1.20
CA GLY A 139 -0.59 -2.50 1.47
C GLY A 139 -0.25 -3.99 1.35
N LEU A 140 -0.91 -4.69 0.42
CA LEU A 140 -0.78 -6.13 0.19
C LEU A 140 0.44 -6.41 -0.72
N HIS A 141 1.62 -6.18 -0.21
CA HIS A 141 2.86 -6.04 -0.96
C HIS A 141 3.58 -7.36 -1.29
N HIS A 142 3.13 -8.50 -0.72
CA HIS A 142 3.78 -9.80 -0.93
C HIS A 142 3.27 -10.55 -2.16
N ALA A 143 2.08 -10.22 -2.72
CA ALA A 143 1.54 -10.94 -3.86
C ALA A 143 2.36 -10.73 -5.13
N PHE A 144 2.72 -11.84 -5.79
CA PHE A 144 3.40 -11.91 -7.07
C PHE A 144 2.40 -11.93 -8.24
N PRO A 145 2.86 -11.81 -9.50
CA PRO A 145 1.96 -11.92 -10.64
C PRO A 145 1.23 -13.26 -10.75
N ASN A 146 1.88 -14.35 -10.35
CA ASN A 146 1.40 -15.72 -10.56
C ASN A 146 1.00 -16.46 -9.28
N HIS A 147 1.11 -15.84 -8.10
CA HIS A 147 0.69 -16.42 -6.82
C HIS A 147 0.49 -15.36 -5.75
N GLY A 148 -0.30 -15.70 -4.73
CA GLY A 148 -0.37 -14.94 -3.49
C GLY A 148 0.65 -15.44 -2.48
N GLU A 149 1.09 -14.56 -1.57
CA GLU A 149 2.09 -14.86 -0.55
C GLU A 149 1.89 -13.97 0.68
N GLY A 150 2.20 -14.47 1.86
CA GLY A 150 2.26 -13.67 3.09
C GLY A 150 0.97 -12.85 3.36
N PHE A 151 -0.18 -13.50 3.39
CA PHE A 151 -1.50 -12.90 3.59
C PHE A 151 -1.98 -11.97 2.45
N CYS A 152 -1.25 -11.92 1.33
CA CYS A 152 -1.54 -11.03 0.21
C CYS A 152 -2.03 -11.84 -1.01
N PRO A 153 -3.34 -11.96 -1.26
CA PRO A 153 -3.82 -12.65 -2.46
C PRO A 153 -3.65 -11.81 -3.73
N PHE A 154 -3.67 -10.48 -3.64
CA PHE A 154 -3.48 -9.55 -4.76
C PHE A 154 -2.60 -8.39 -4.31
N ASN A 155 -1.73 -7.88 -5.19
CA ASN A 155 -0.91 -6.70 -4.92
C ASN A 155 -1.69 -5.43 -5.26
N ASP A 156 -2.34 -4.86 -4.27
CA ASP A 156 -3.23 -3.72 -4.44
C ASP A 156 -2.51 -2.44 -4.91
N VAL A 157 -1.31 -2.20 -4.37
CA VAL A 157 -0.51 -1.02 -4.73
C VAL A 157 0.02 -1.14 -6.16
N ALA A 158 0.45 -2.35 -6.57
CA ALA A 158 0.88 -2.57 -7.94
C ALA A 158 -0.29 -2.41 -8.93
N VAL A 159 -1.47 -2.95 -8.60
CA VAL A 159 -2.68 -2.78 -9.43
C VAL A 159 -3.05 -1.30 -9.52
N ALA A 160 -3.05 -0.56 -8.40
CA ALA A 160 -3.35 0.87 -8.40
C ALA A 160 -2.33 1.65 -9.24
N ALA A 161 -1.04 1.36 -9.11
CA ALA A 161 0.01 2.00 -9.92
C ALA A 161 -0.22 1.76 -11.42
N ARG A 162 -0.52 0.52 -11.84
CA ARG A 162 -0.83 0.21 -13.24
C ARG A 162 -2.08 0.92 -13.74
N VAL A 163 -3.14 0.99 -12.93
CA VAL A 163 -4.35 1.74 -13.28
C VAL A 163 -4.06 3.22 -13.48
N LEU A 164 -3.23 3.82 -12.63
CA LEU A 164 -2.83 5.23 -12.80
C LEU A 164 -1.95 5.42 -14.04
N GLN A 165 -1.06 4.47 -14.36
CA GLN A 165 -0.25 4.50 -15.57
C GLN A 165 -1.11 4.43 -16.83
N ASP A 166 -2.13 3.57 -16.87
CA ASP A 166 -3.12 3.50 -17.97
C ASP A 166 -3.90 4.81 -18.13
N ARG A 167 -3.94 5.64 -17.10
CA ARG A 167 -4.56 6.98 -17.10
C ARG A 167 -3.58 8.11 -17.40
N GLY A 168 -2.34 7.77 -17.75
CA GLY A 168 -1.33 8.72 -18.22
C GLY A 168 -0.30 9.18 -17.17
N LEU A 169 -0.32 8.66 -15.95
CA LEU A 169 0.81 8.88 -15.04
C LEU A 169 2.01 8.07 -15.53
N VAL A 170 3.16 8.72 -15.64
CA VAL A 170 4.37 8.05 -16.11
C VAL A 170 5.22 7.58 -14.94
N ARG A 171 5.45 8.42 -13.93
CA ARG A 171 6.34 8.11 -12.81
C ARG A 171 5.58 8.02 -11.49
N ILE A 172 5.79 6.91 -10.79
CA ILE A 172 5.20 6.62 -9.49
C ILE A 172 6.31 6.22 -8.53
N ALA A 173 6.21 6.61 -7.26
CA ALA A 173 7.05 6.05 -6.20
C ALA A 173 6.18 5.25 -5.21
N ILE A 174 6.70 4.12 -4.78
CA ILE A 174 6.14 3.28 -3.73
C ILE A 174 7.13 3.31 -2.57
N VAL A 175 6.73 3.89 -1.45
CA VAL A 175 7.50 3.98 -0.21
C VAL A 175 6.92 2.98 0.76
N ASP A 176 7.54 1.82 0.83
CA ASP A 176 7.11 0.70 1.66
C ASP A 176 7.90 0.70 2.97
N LEU A 177 7.21 0.98 4.06
CA LEU A 177 7.76 1.04 5.42
C LEU A 177 7.11 0.00 6.35
N ASP A 178 6.57 -1.08 5.78
CA ASP A 178 6.22 -2.31 6.49
C ASP A 178 7.51 -2.97 7.04
N VAL A 179 7.41 -3.74 8.12
CA VAL A 179 8.58 -4.42 8.69
C VAL A 179 9.12 -5.51 7.77
N HIS A 180 8.26 -6.05 6.91
CA HIS A 180 8.60 -7.07 5.93
C HIS A 180 9.04 -6.45 4.61
N HIS A 181 9.91 -7.13 3.89
CA HIS A 181 10.28 -6.71 2.53
C HIS A 181 9.09 -6.90 1.58
N GLY A 182 8.73 -5.85 0.83
CA GLY A 182 7.67 -5.92 -0.19
C GLY A 182 8.09 -6.70 -1.44
N ASN A 183 8.32 -8.00 -1.29
CA ASN A 183 8.92 -8.86 -2.32
C ASN A 183 8.07 -8.96 -3.59
N GLY A 184 6.75 -9.06 -3.47
CA GLY A 184 5.85 -9.06 -4.62
C GLY A 184 5.93 -7.74 -5.39
N THR A 185 5.89 -6.61 -4.69
CA THR A 185 6.00 -5.28 -5.28
C THR A 185 7.35 -5.06 -5.95
N ALA A 186 8.45 -5.45 -5.29
CA ALA A 186 9.80 -5.37 -5.85
C ALA A 186 9.89 -6.17 -7.15
N PHE A 187 9.42 -7.43 -7.16
CA PHE A 187 9.44 -8.30 -8.32
C PHE A 187 8.63 -7.74 -9.51
N ILE A 188 7.41 -7.22 -9.25
CA ILE A 188 6.52 -6.69 -10.28
C ILE A 188 7.15 -5.50 -11.00
N PHE A 189 7.94 -4.68 -10.29
CA PHE A 189 8.51 -3.45 -10.84
C PHE A 189 10.02 -3.49 -11.08
N GLU A 190 10.70 -4.62 -10.86
CA GLU A 190 12.15 -4.76 -11.00
C GLU A 190 12.71 -4.20 -12.32
N SER A 191 11.97 -4.40 -13.41
CA SER A 191 12.37 -3.96 -14.77
C SER A 191 11.58 -2.74 -15.28
N ASP A 192 10.79 -2.07 -14.44
CA ASP A 192 10.01 -0.89 -14.85
C ASP A 192 10.60 0.41 -14.27
N PRO A 193 11.42 1.14 -15.05
CA PRO A 193 12.05 2.37 -14.59
C PRO A 193 11.06 3.51 -14.29
N ARG A 194 9.78 3.34 -14.61
CA ARG A 194 8.73 4.32 -14.32
C ARG A 194 8.25 4.24 -12.87
N VAL A 195 8.57 3.15 -12.16
CA VAL A 195 8.15 2.95 -10.76
C VAL A 195 9.39 2.83 -9.89
N PHE A 196 9.54 3.77 -8.96
CA PHE A 196 10.56 3.69 -7.92
C PHE A 196 10.00 2.93 -6.73
N THR A 197 10.62 1.83 -6.35
CA THR A 197 10.27 1.07 -5.15
C THR A 197 11.32 1.27 -4.07
N LEU A 198 10.92 1.80 -2.91
CA LEU A 198 11.69 1.81 -1.68
C LEU A 198 11.09 0.78 -0.74
N SER A 199 11.89 -0.20 -0.30
CA SER A 199 11.52 -1.09 0.80
C SER A 199 12.49 -0.90 1.96
N MET A 200 11.98 -0.46 3.10
CA MET A 200 12.76 -0.29 4.33
C MET A 200 12.25 -1.27 5.38
N HIS A 201 12.95 -2.36 5.56
CA HIS A 201 12.47 -3.55 6.24
C HIS A 201 13.49 -4.13 7.21
N GLN A 202 13.04 -5.00 8.11
CA GLN A 202 13.95 -5.81 8.95
C GLN A 202 14.71 -6.82 8.09
N GLN A 203 16.04 -6.75 8.10
CA GLN A 203 16.89 -7.49 7.17
C GLN A 203 16.72 -9.02 7.27
N HIS A 204 16.64 -9.56 8.48
CA HIS A 204 16.59 -10.99 8.74
C HIS A 204 15.18 -11.52 9.04
N ASN A 205 14.14 -10.81 8.55
CA ASN A 205 12.76 -11.23 8.66
C ASN A 205 12.22 -11.71 7.30
N TYR A 206 10.97 -12.17 7.31
CA TYR A 206 10.22 -12.58 6.14
C TYR A 206 10.20 -11.48 5.04
N PRO A 207 10.18 -11.86 3.78
CA PRO A 207 10.40 -13.21 3.25
C PRO A 207 11.87 -13.60 3.20
N LEU A 208 12.17 -14.90 3.05
CA LEU A 208 13.56 -15.36 2.89
C LEU A 208 14.16 -14.89 1.56
N TRP A 209 13.39 -14.96 0.49
CA TRP A 209 13.77 -14.43 -0.81
C TRP A 209 13.27 -13.00 -0.99
N LYS A 210 14.21 -12.09 -1.18
CA LYS A 210 13.96 -10.66 -1.38
C LYS A 210 14.42 -10.26 -2.79
N PRO A 211 13.49 -10.17 -3.78
CA PRO A 211 13.79 -9.55 -5.06
C PRO A 211 14.25 -8.11 -4.86
N ARG A 212 15.02 -7.59 -5.79
CA ARG A 212 15.61 -6.26 -5.65
C ARG A 212 14.56 -5.16 -5.88
N SER A 213 14.37 -4.28 -4.90
CA SER A 213 13.71 -3.00 -5.08
C SER A 213 14.63 -1.99 -5.79
N THR A 214 14.12 -0.85 -6.21
CA THR A 214 14.98 0.25 -6.67
C THR A 214 15.92 0.70 -5.53
N LEU A 215 15.42 0.71 -4.30
CA LEU A 215 16.20 0.96 -3.08
C LEU A 215 15.72 0.05 -1.95
N ASP A 216 16.62 -0.79 -1.47
CA ASP A 216 16.40 -1.62 -0.28
C ASP A 216 17.21 -1.08 0.89
N VAL A 217 16.57 -0.91 2.05
CA VAL A 217 17.17 -0.51 3.32
C VAL A 217 16.91 -1.59 4.36
N GLY A 218 17.85 -2.54 4.47
CA GLY A 218 17.80 -3.60 5.48
C GLY A 218 18.20 -3.09 6.86
N LEU A 219 17.28 -3.12 7.80
CA LEU A 219 17.51 -2.72 9.19
C LEU A 219 17.92 -3.91 10.05
N PRO A 220 18.87 -3.73 10.99
CA PRO A 220 19.23 -4.79 11.92
C PRO A 220 18.06 -5.10 12.88
N ASP A 221 18.02 -6.36 13.34
CA ASP A 221 17.06 -6.78 14.37
C ASP A 221 17.15 -5.87 15.60
N GLY A 222 16.01 -5.51 16.15
CA GLY A 222 15.93 -4.61 17.30
C GLY A 222 16.24 -3.14 16.99
N ALA A 223 16.36 -2.74 15.73
CA ALA A 223 16.51 -1.32 15.39
C ALA A 223 15.35 -0.50 15.97
N HIS A 224 15.69 0.59 16.65
CA HIS A 224 14.75 1.49 17.31
C HIS A 224 14.65 2.84 16.60
N ASP A 225 13.81 3.74 17.10
CA ASP A 225 13.45 5.04 16.49
C ASP A 225 14.63 5.79 15.88
N ALA A 226 15.70 5.99 16.64
CA ALA A 226 16.81 6.83 16.17
C ALA A 226 17.54 6.20 14.96
N THR A 227 17.69 4.88 14.92
CA THR A 227 18.28 4.18 13.78
C THR A 227 17.35 4.22 12.59
N TYR A 228 16.08 3.90 12.80
CA TYR A 228 15.05 3.87 11.76
C TYR A 228 14.90 5.25 11.09
N LEU A 229 14.67 6.30 11.87
CA LEU A 229 14.41 7.64 11.35
C LEU A 229 15.62 8.21 10.60
N ARG A 230 16.84 7.92 11.06
CA ARG A 230 18.06 8.33 10.36
C ARG A 230 18.18 7.69 8.97
N GLU A 231 17.88 6.39 8.86
CA GLU A 231 17.94 5.71 7.56
C GLU A 231 16.81 6.16 6.63
N LEU A 232 15.63 6.43 7.18
CA LEU A 232 14.50 6.98 6.42
C LEU A 232 14.82 8.39 5.86
N GLU A 233 15.42 9.25 6.67
CA GLU A 233 15.87 10.59 6.26
C GLU A 233 16.85 10.54 5.07
N ARG A 234 17.67 9.48 4.98
CA ARG A 234 18.60 9.26 3.86
C ARG A 234 17.93 8.66 2.62
N ALA A 235 16.90 7.85 2.82
CA ALA A 235 16.23 7.11 1.76
C ALA A 235 15.19 7.97 1.00
N LEU A 236 14.38 8.75 1.71
CA LEU A 236 13.27 9.53 1.12
C LEU A 236 13.70 10.48 -0.01
N PRO A 237 14.82 11.22 0.08
CA PRO A 237 15.26 12.09 -1.00
C PRO A 237 15.51 11.34 -2.32
N GLN A 238 15.91 10.06 -2.27
CA GLN A 238 16.15 9.24 -3.46
C GLN A 238 14.82 8.90 -4.16
N ALA A 239 13.77 8.57 -3.40
CA ALA A 239 12.44 8.37 -3.95
C ALA A 239 11.89 9.65 -4.60
N MET A 240 12.14 10.82 -4.00
CA MET A 240 11.70 12.10 -4.55
C MET A 240 12.53 12.55 -5.76
N ALA A 241 13.82 12.16 -5.84
CA ALA A 241 14.68 12.41 -7.01
C ALA A 241 14.15 11.71 -8.29
N HIS A 242 13.35 10.65 -8.15
CA HIS A 242 12.63 10.01 -9.25
C HIS A 242 11.57 10.94 -9.89
N ARG A 243 11.22 12.05 -9.26
CA ARG A 243 10.17 13.02 -9.67
C ARG A 243 8.82 12.32 -9.87
N PRO A 244 8.31 11.61 -8.88
CA PRO A 244 7.05 10.90 -9.01
C PRO A 244 5.89 11.89 -9.20
N GLN A 245 4.86 11.44 -9.92
CA GLN A 245 3.60 12.15 -10.10
C GLN A 245 2.53 11.70 -9.10
N CYS A 246 2.80 10.59 -8.40
CA CYS A 246 2.04 10.08 -7.27
C CYS A 246 2.97 9.24 -6.38
N VAL A 247 2.77 9.31 -5.08
CA VAL A 247 3.47 8.47 -4.10
C VAL A 247 2.44 7.58 -3.41
N PHE A 248 2.72 6.27 -3.35
CA PHE A 248 2.06 5.33 -2.45
C PHE A 248 2.95 5.12 -1.22
N PHE A 249 2.39 5.33 -0.05
CA PHE A 249 3.05 5.10 1.23
C PHE A 249 2.38 3.93 1.95
N LEU A 250 3.09 2.84 2.15
CA LEU A 250 2.67 1.70 2.94
C LEU A 250 3.13 1.91 4.38
N ALA A 251 2.18 2.27 5.24
CA ALA A 251 2.42 2.68 6.62
C ALA A 251 2.20 1.52 7.61
N GLY A 252 2.95 0.42 7.45
CA GLY A 252 2.85 -0.74 8.34
C GLY A 252 3.01 -0.36 9.82
N ALA A 253 2.20 -0.94 10.70
CA ALA A 253 2.32 -0.77 12.15
C ALA A 253 3.27 -1.78 12.78
N ASP A 254 3.70 -2.77 12.04
CA ASP A 254 4.51 -3.91 12.50
C ASP A 254 6.01 -3.62 12.79
N PRO A 255 6.61 -2.45 12.45
CA PRO A 255 7.87 -2.07 13.08
C PRO A 255 7.76 -1.75 14.57
N PHE A 256 6.54 -1.76 15.15
CA PHE A 256 6.27 -1.51 16.56
C PHE A 256 6.94 -2.55 17.48
N GLU A 257 7.47 -2.09 18.63
CA GLU A 257 8.24 -2.92 19.57
C GLU A 257 7.51 -4.13 20.16
N ASP A 258 6.17 -4.12 20.18
CA ASP A 258 5.33 -5.20 20.70
C ASP A 258 4.52 -5.90 19.60
N ASP A 259 5.03 -5.88 18.35
CA ASP A 259 4.47 -6.64 17.24
C ASP A 259 4.86 -8.12 17.33
N GLN A 260 3.97 -9.01 16.83
CA GLN A 260 4.18 -10.45 16.90
C GLN A 260 4.99 -11.01 15.72
N LEU A 261 4.97 -10.32 14.58
CA LEU A 261 5.64 -10.72 13.35
C LEU A 261 6.85 -9.86 13.00
N GLY A 262 6.92 -8.66 13.59
CA GLY A 262 8.06 -7.75 13.51
C GLY A 262 9.07 -7.97 14.64
N GLY A 263 10.34 -7.70 14.34
CA GLY A 263 11.43 -7.75 15.32
C GLY A 263 12.20 -6.43 15.46
N LEU A 264 11.64 -5.34 14.93
CA LEU A 264 12.11 -3.97 15.22
C LEU A 264 11.55 -3.49 16.56
N ARG A 265 12.01 -2.33 17.03
CA ARG A 265 11.63 -1.79 18.33
C ARG A 265 11.27 -0.31 18.25
N LEU A 266 10.40 0.04 17.30
CA LEU A 266 9.90 1.40 17.24
C LEU A 266 8.83 1.63 18.30
N THR A 267 8.88 2.80 18.90
CA THR A 267 7.80 3.27 19.77
C THR A 267 6.64 3.80 18.93
N ARG A 268 5.47 4.01 19.53
CA ARG A 268 4.34 4.68 18.86
C ARG A 268 4.70 6.10 18.44
N ASP A 269 5.52 6.81 19.22
CA ASP A 269 6.02 8.14 18.85
C ASP A 269 7.00 8.05 17.67
N GLY A 270 7.87 7.04 17.66
CA GLY A 270 8.76 6.77 16.53
C GLY A 270 8.01 6.53 15.22
N LEU A 271 6.96 5.70 15.26
CA LEU A 271 6.08 5.45 14.11
C LEU A 271 5.35 6.72 13.66
N ARG A 272 4.83 7.51 14.58
CA ARG A 272 4.19 8.80 14.27
C ARG A 272 5.16 9.79 13.63
N ARG A 273 6.42 9.85 14.09
CA ARG A 273 7.49 10.66 13.49
C ARG A 273 7.88 10.16 12.10
N ARG A 274 7.93 8.83 11.90
CA ARG A 274 8.11 8.20 10.59
C ARG A 274 7.05 8.70 9.60
N ASP A 275 5.78 8.60 9.98
CA ASP A 275 4.65 8.97 9.13
C ASP A 275 4.69 10.45 8.77
N ARG A 276 4.91 11.30 9.77
CA ARG A 276 5.08 12.75 9.55
C ARG A 276 6.21 13.06 8.59
N MET A 277 7.37 12.40 8.72
CA MET A 277 8.52 12.61 7.85
C MET A 277 8.20 12.29 6.38
N VAL A 278 7.50 11.17 6.11
CA VAL A 278 7.07 10.82 4.75
C VAL A 278 6.08 11.86 4.22
N ILE A 279 5.03 12.13 4.99
CA ILE A 279 3.94 13.03 4.59
C ILE A 279 4.47 14.43 4.30
N GLU A 280 5.30 15.00 5.18
CA GLU A 280 5.88 16.34 5.00
C GLU A 280 6.83 16.38 3.80
N THR A 281 7.65 15.34 3.58
CA THR A 281 8.54 15.25 2.44
C THR A 281 7.78 15.28 1.12
N VAL A 282 6.72 14.45 1.00
CA VAL A 282 5.91 14.36 -0.21
C VAL A 282 5.11 15.65 -0.42
N ARG A 283 4.56 16.21 0.67
CA ARG A 283 3.85 17.51 0.65
C ARG A 283 4.74 18.64 0.17
N ALA A 284 5.97 18.73 0.70
CA ALA A 284 6.92 19.78 0.30
C ALA A 284 7.27 19.71 -1.20
N ALA A 285 7.20 18.51 -1.79
CA ALA A 285 7.36 18.31 -3.23
C ALA A 285 6.08 18.61 -4.05
N GLY A 286 4.94 18.84 -3.40
CA GLY A 286 3.65 19.08 -4.06
C GLY A 286 3.12 17.86 -4.83
N VAL A 287 3.44 16.64 -4.39
CA VAL A 287 3.09 15.40 -5.08
C VAL A 287 1.87 14.75 -4.41
N PRO A 288 0.87 14.27 -5.15
CA PRO A 288 -0.24 13.51 -4.60
C PRO A 288 0.23 12.29 -3.79
N LEU A 289 -0.39 12.06 -2.62
CA LEU A 289 -0.02 11.00 -1.70
C LEU A 289 -1.21 10.08 -1.41
N VAL A 290 -0.99 8.78 -1.56
CA VAL A 290 -1.89 7.72 -1.10
C VAL A 290 -1.24 7.02 0.08
N VAL A 291 -1.93 6.94 1.21
CA VAL A 291 -1.49 6.19 2.39
C VAL A 291 -2.30 4.91 2.50
N THR A 292 -1.63 3.75 2.55
CA THR A 292 -2.23 2.45 2.89
C THR A 292 -1.69 1.97 4.23
N LEU A 293 -2.45 1.14 4.94
CA LEU A 293 -2.10 0.76 6.32
C LEU A 293 -1.11 -0.40 6.42
N ALA A 294 -1.12 -1.32 5.44
CA ALA A 294 -0.23 -2.49 5.42
C ALA A 294 -0.30 -3.36 6.70
N GLY A 295 0.82 -3.99 7.10
CA GLY A 295 0.91 -4.87 8.25
C GLY A 295 0.65 -4.21 9.60
N GLY A 296 0.60 -5.04 10.63
CA GLY A 296 0.40 -4.62 12.00
C GLY A 296 -0.33 -5.69 12.81
N TYR A 297 0.41 -6.33 13.70
CA TYR A 297 0.05 -7.57 14.40
C TYR A 297 0.42 -7.47 15.89
N ALA A 298 0.29 -6.28 16.48
CA ALA A 298 0.64 -6.06 17.89
C ALA A 298 -0.12 -7.03 18.80
N ARG A 299 0.51 -7.47 19.90
CA ARG A 299 -0.11 -8.39 20.88
C ARG A 299 -1.44 -7.86 21.39
N ARG A 300 -1.57 -6.55 21.51
CA ARG A 300 -2.84 -5.88 21.78
C ARG A 300 -3.34 -5.21 20.52
N LEU A 301 -4.48 -5.67 20.01
CA LEU A 301 -5.08 -5.11 18.79
C LEU A 301 -5.25 -3.57 18.86
N ASP A 302 -5.53 -3.05 20.05
CA ASP A 302 -5.68 -1.61 20.28
C ASP A 302 -4.41 -0.81 19.99
N ASP A 303 -3.23 -1.43 20.10
CA ASP A 303 -1.96 -0.80 19.75
C ASP A 303 -1.85 -0.61 18.24
N THR A 304 -2.11 -1.65 17.46
CA THR A 304 -2.19 -1.58 15.99
C THR A 304 -3.21 -0.53 15.54
N VAL A 305 -4.41 -0.55 16.11
CA VAL A 305 -5.48 0.42 15.81
C VAL A 305 -5.06 1.85 16.12
N SER A 306 -4.39 2.06 17.27
CA SER A 306 -3.92 3.38 17.70
C SER A 306 -2.81 3.93 16.78
N ILE A 307 -1.89 3.06 16.35
CA ILE A 307 -0.79 3.43 15.44
C ILE A 307 -1.38 3.86 14.09
N HIS A 308 -2.22 3.03 13.49
CA HIS A 308 -2.83 3.36 12.20
C HIS A 308 -3.76 4.58 12.24
N ALA A 309 -4.52 4.75 13.34
CA ALA A 309 -5.32 5.96 13.51
C ALA A 309 -4.43 7.21 13.57
N ALA A 310 -3.29 7.14 14.27
CA ALA A 310 -2.33 8.25 14.32
C ALA A 310 -1.72 8.57 12.94
N THR A 311 -1.43 7.56 12.11
CA THR A 311 -0.99 7.75 10.71
C THR A 311 -2.01 8.60 9.92
N ILE A 312 -3.30 8.24 10.02
CA ILE A 312 -4.37 8.96 9.31
C ILE A 312 -4.58 10.36 9.90
N GLU A 313 -4.38 10.53 11.21
CA GLU A 313 -4.41 11.85 11.86
C GLU A 313 -3.31 12.77 11.36
N GLU A 314 -2.08 12.28 11.18
CA GLU A 314 -0.97 13.05 10.58
C GLU A 314 -1.30 13.44 9.13
N ALA A 315 -1.88 12.51 8.37
CA ALA A 315 -2.34 12.79 7.01
C ALA A 315 -3.43 13.88 6.97
N ALA A 316 -4.42 13.79 7.87
CA ALA A 316 -5.47 14.79 7.96
C ALA A 316 -4.96 16.16 8.41
N ALA A 317 -3.95 16.20 9.29
CA ALA A 317 -3.30 17.45 9.69
C ALA A 317 -2.58 18.10 8.50
N ALA A 318 -1.84 17.32 7.71
CA ALA A 318 -1.13 17.81 6.52
C ALA A 318 -2.07 18.29 5.40
N ALA A 319 -3.27 17.72 5.30
CA ALA A 319 -4.28 18.12 4.30
C ALA A 319 -4.90 19.51 4.57
N ARG A 320 -4.75 20.06 5.78
CA ARG A 320 -5.31 21.37 6.17
C ARG A 320 -4.34 22.55 6.00
N GLY A 321 -3.07 22.27 5.95
CA GLY A 321 -2.00 23.28 5.83
C GLY A 321 -1.47 23.37 4.43
#